data_a18054552260b78ddc1f2269f3deaf23
#
_entry.id   a18054552260b78ddc1f2269f3deaf23
#
_cell.length_a   1.000
_cell.length_b   1.000
_cell.length_c   1.000
_cell.angle_alpha   90.00
_cell.angle_beta   90.00
_cell.angle_gamma   90.00
#
_symmetry.space_group_name_H-M   'P 1'
#
loop_
_entity.id
_entity.type
_entity.pdbx_description
1 polymer ?
#
loop_
_entity_poly.entity_id
_entity_poly.type
_entity_poly.pdbx_seq_one_letter_code
_entity_poly.pdbx_strand_id
1 'polypeptide(L)'
;MNSMTRTQIQNALELLGRRPLRSLGQNFLHDMNLARWIVARLGVESGDHIVEIGPGLGALTELLIREDSLLTLIEKDEQMVKWLRQRFPSDRVELFHVDALDFDLRSLYGVGPVKIIGNLPYYASTPLIAKYTSALSPASILVLTLQWEVAERLVAAPRTKEFGAMTVCTSRRWNVCLARKLPPSVFHPKPQVSSGVVVFERRAMRDIVPCDEGLFERLVRRGFAERRKQLHNLLPESKEDWPRLCAALGVEETVRAEELSLAQWERLCQLLAPAKAQHGGEMFCVVDAQDSVTGAESRDYVHVNNLRHRAVHVLIFNQRDEIFLQRRSIWKDRNPGRWDSSTSGHVDAGESYEEAAHRELREEIGIACPLEKIGKLPCSAATGWEFIEVYRGRHEGPFRLAPMEIETGAFFPIHQIRAWLQRSPEDFSPVFAMCARLLV
;
A
#
# COMPACT_ATOMS: atom_id res chain seq x y z
N MET A 1 -34.07 -0.37 16.72
CA MET A 1 -33.70 -0.27 15.30
C MET A 1 -33.81 -1.66 14.68
N ASN A 2 -34.55 -1.77 13.60
CA ASN A 2 -34.88 -3.08 13.04
C ASN A 2 -33.76 -3.62 12.18
N SER A 3 -33.31 -4.83 12.53
CA SER A 3 -32.32 -5.61 11.78
C SER A 3 -32.71 -5.78 10.30
N MET A 4 -31.77 -5.76 9.36
CA MET A 4 -32.03 -5.93 7.91
C MET A 4 -32.43 -7.37 7.59
N THR A 5 -33.66 -7.76 7.98
CA THR A 5 -34.27 -9.04 7.62
C THR A 5 -34.60 -9.07 6.12
N ARG A 6 -34.85 -10.28 5.59
CA ARG A 6 -35.26 -10.45 4.18
C ARG A 6 -36.46 -9.57 3.80
N THR A 7 -37.48 -9.51 4.70
CA THR A 7 -38.67 -8.67 4.49
C THR A 7 -38.35 -7.20 4.43
N GLN A 8 -37.44 -6.74 5.30
CA GLN A 8 -36.97 -5.32 5.30
C GLN A 8 -36.17 -4.97 4.07
N ILE A 9 -35.35 -5.89 3.56
CA ILE A 9 -34.65 -5.72 2.28
C ILE A 9 -35.65 -5.57 1.15
N GLN A 10 -36.71 -6.42 1.10
CA GLN A 10 -37.75 -6.33 0.10
C GLN A 10 -38.50 -5.00 0.17
N ASN A 11 -38.94 -4.60 1.36
CA ASN A 11 -39.62 -3.33 1.60
C ASN A 11 -38.73 -2.13 1.20
N ALA A 12 -37.43 -2.15 1.54
CA ALA A 12 -36.49 -1.10 1.16
C ALA A 12 -36.35 -0.99 -0.38
N LEU A 13 -36.25 -2.13 -1.07
CA LEU A 13 -36.17 -2.17 -2.53
C LEU A 13 -37.50 -1.70 -3.18
N GLU A 14 -38.64 -2.03 -2.62
CA GLU A 14 -39.95 -1.54 -3.06
C GLU A 14 -40.07 -0.02 -2.88
N LEU A 15 -39.67 0.51 -1.72
CA LEU A 15 -39.63 1.96 -1.47
C LEU A 15 -38.73 2.71 -2.45
N LEU A 16 -37.63 2.07 -2.85
CA LEU A 16 -36.73 2.60 -3.88
C LEU A 16 -37.24 2.42 -5.31
N GLY A 17 -38.40 1.76 -5.50
CA GLY A 17 -38.97 1.43 -6.81
C GLY A 17 -38.06 0.54 -7.66
N ARG A 18 -37.24 -0.32 -7.04
CA ARG A 18 -36.16 -1.05 -7.72
C ARG A 18 -36.16 -2.55 -7.42
N ARG A 19 -35.57 -3.28 -8.38
CA ARG A 19 -35.11 -4.66 -8.19
C ARG A 19 -33.59 -4.69 -8.06
N PRO A 20 -33.00 -5.66 -7.34
CA PRO A 20 -31.57 -5.83 -7.27
C PRO A 20 -30.93 -5.89 -8.66
N LEU A 21 -29.90 -5.11 -8.89
CA LEU A 21 -29.22 -5.03 -10.20
C LEU A 21 -28.19 -6.15 -10.30
N ARG A 22 -28.45 -7.11 -11.21
CA ARG A 22 -27.49 -8.20 -11.48
C ARG A 22 -26.15 -7.68 -12.04
N SER A 23 -26.18 -6.60 -12.83
CA SER A 23 -25.01 -5.95 -13.37
C SER A 23 -24.08 -5.35 -12.31
N LEU A 24 -24.61 -5.00 -11.14
CA LEU A 24 -23.86 -4.54 -9.98
C LEU A 24 -23.55 -5.65 -8.97
N GLY A 25 -23.94 -6.90 -9.27
CA GLY A 25 -23.69 -8.03 -8.39
C GLY A 25 -24.36 -7.92 -7.02
N GLN A 26 -25.48 -7.19 -6.89
CA GLN A 26 -26.15 -6.90 -5.63
C GLN A 26 -26.73 -8.16 -5.00
N ASN A 27 -26.15 -8.59 -3.88
CA ASN A 27 -26.60 -9.67 -3.02
C ASN A 27 -26.54 -9.17 -1.57
N PHE A 28 -27.68 -8.77 -1.01
CA PHE A 28 -27.76 -8.16 0.32
C PHE A 28 -27.76 -9.22 1.41
N LEU A 29 -26.88 -9.08 2.38
CA LEU A 29 -26.81 -9.94 3.55
C LEU A 29 -28.02 -9.66 4.47
N HIS A 30 -28.76 -10.70 4.86
CA HIS A 30 -29.92 -10.57 5.73
C HIS A 30 -29.82 -11.36 7.05
N ASP A 31 -28.74 -12.14 7.22
CA ASP A 31 -28.45 -12.83 8.48
C ASP A 31 -27.65 -11.90 9.40
N MET A 32 -28.32 -11.30 10.37
CA MET A 32 -27.71 -10.34 11.28
C MET A 32 -26.74 -10.96 12.30
N ASN A 33 -26.87 -12.25 12.61
CA ASN A 33 -25.89 -12.92 13.47
C ASN A 33 -24.59 -13.10 12.71
N LEU A 34 -24.71 -13.43 11.43
CA LEU A 34 -23.56 -13.50 10.52
C LEU A 34 -22.94 -12.12 10.31
N ALA A 35 -23.74 -11.06 10.09
CA ALA A 35 -23.26 -9.70 9.98
C ALA A 35 -22.45 -9.27 11.22
N ARG A 36 -22.96 -9.52 12.44
CA ARG A 36 -22.20 -9.26 13.68
C ARG A 36 -20.89 -10.05 13.74
N TRP A 37 -20.95 -11.33 13.34
CA TRP A 37 -19.78 -12.17 13.32
C TRP A 37 -18.72 -11.65 12.32
N ILE A 38 -19.12 -11.14 11.15
CA ILE A 38 -18.22 -10.53 10.13
C ILE A 38 -17.61 -9.25 10.69
N VAL A 39 -18.41 -8.33 11.24
CA VAL A 39 -17.92 -7.08 11.83
C VAL A 39 -16.94 -7.35 12.97
N ALA A 40 -17.21 -8.34 13.81
CA ALA A 40 -16.29 -8.69 14.90
C ALA A 40 -14.90 -9.14 14.43
N ARG A 41 -14.74 -9.58 13.16
CA ARG A 41 -13.41 -9.92 12.60
C ARG A 41 -12.53 -8.70 12.35
N LEU A 42 -13.09 -7.49 12.25
CA LEU A 42 -12.31 -6.27 12.15
C LEU A 42 -11.54 -5.93 13.43
N GLY A 43 -12.02 -6.38 14.60
CA GLY A 43 -11.42 -6.00 15.87
C GLY A 43 -11.38 -4.48 16.02
N VAL A 44 -12.55 -3.82 15.88
CA VAL A 44 -12.64 -2.35 15.93
C VAL A 44 -12.23 -1.82 17.29
N GLU A 45 -11.36 -0.79 17.28
CA GLU A 45 -10.90 -0.07 18.47
C GLU A 45 -11.25 1.41 18.36
N SER A 46 -11.30 2.11 19.50
CA SER A 46 -11.53 3.57 19.50
C SER A 46 -10.43 4.29 18.73
N GLY A 47 -10.83 5.22 17.85
CA GLY A 47 -9.91 5.94 16.97
C GLY A 47 -9.64 5.28 15.61
N ASP A 48 -10.16 4.08 15.37
CA ASP A 48 -10.09 3.46 14.05
C ASP A 48 -10.91 4.23 13.01
N HIS A 49 -10.43 4.20 11.78
CA HIS A 49 -11.16 4.64 10.60
C HIS A 49 -11.61 3.42 9.80
N ILE A 50 -12.91 3.17 9.77
CA ILE A 50 -13.49 2.03 9.06
C ILE A 50 -13.92 2.47 7.68
N VAL A 51 -13.55 1.68 6.66
CA VAL A 51 -13.99 1.86 5.27
C VAL A 51 -14.87 0.68 4.87
N GLU A 52 -16.14 0.93 4.57
CA GLU A 52 -17.04 -0.08 4.04
C GLU A 52 -17.17 0.06 2.52
N ILE A 53 -16.83 -1.00 1.79
CA ILE A 53 -16.93 -1.06 0.33
C ILE A 53 -18.25 -1.72 -0.04
N GLY A 54 -19.11 -0.99 -0.78
CA GLY A 54 -20.40 -1.49 -1.24
C GLY A 54 -21.37 -1.74 -0.10
N PRO A 55 -21.71 -0.74 0.74
CA PRO A 55 -22.62 -0.89 1.87
C PRO A 55 -24.02 -1.32 1.46
N GLY A 56 -24.45 -1.03 0.23
CA GLY A 56 -25.76 -1.39 -0.30
C GLY A 56 -26.89 -0.84 0.57
N LEU A 57 -27.69 -1.71 1.16
CA LEU A 57 -28.76 -1.29 2.06
C LEU A 57 -28.31 -1.05 3.52
N GLY A 58 -27.02 -1.22 3.83
CA GLY A 58 -26.43 -0.87 5.12
C GLY A 58 -26.48 -1.95 6.18
N ALA A 59 -26.44 -3.23 5.80
CA ALA A 59 -26.51 -4.34 6.77
C ALA A 59 -25.29 -4.39 7.71
N LEU A 60 -24.09 -4.12 7.22
CA LEU A 60 -22.88 -3.99 8.04
C LEU A 60 -22.77 -2.58 8.63
N THR A 61 -23.10 -1.54 7.85
CA THR A 61 -23.12 -0.14 8.27
C THR A 61 -23.88 0.07 9.59
N GLU A 62 -25.05 -0.57 9.76
CA GLU A 62 -25.87 -0.48 10.97
C GLU A 62 -25.16 -0.98 12.23
N LEU A 63 -24.21 -1.90 12.08
CA LEU A 63 -23.40 -2.40 13.17
C LEU A 63 -22.18 -1.51 13.39
N LEU A 64 -21.52 -1.10 12.30
CA LEU A 64 -20.31 -0.28 12.33
C LEU A 64 -20.55 1.11 12.92
N ILE A 65 -21.69 1.74 12.64
CA ILE A 65 -22.01 3.09 13.16
C ILE A 65 -22.15 3.14 14.69
N ARG A 66 -22.26 1.98 15.34
CA ARG A 66 -22.33 1.86 16.82
C ARG A 66 -20.95 1.87 17.46
N GLU A 67 -19.92 1.57 16.69
CA GLU A 67 -18.54 1.60 17.15
C GLU A 67 -18.08 3.06 17.31
N ASP A 68 -17.16 3.29 18.22
CA ASP A 68 -16.57 4.63 18.42
C ASP A 68 -15.44 4.88 17.43
N SER A 69 -15.82 4.99 16.14
CA SER A 69 -14.92 5.09 15.00
C SER A 69 -15.48 6.04 13.94
N LEU A 70 -14.61 6.52 13.05
CA LEU A 70 -15.01 7.20 11.81
C LEU A 70 -15.38 6.14 10.78
N LEU A 71 -16.40 6.41 9.98
CA LEU A 71 -16.90 5.48 8.97
C LEU A 71 -16.95 6.15 7.59
N THR A 72 -16.16 5.61 6.66
CA THR A 72 -16.25 5.97 5.23
C THR A 72 -17.04 4.88 4.48
N LEU A 73 -18.07 5.29 3.77
CA LEU A 73 -18.89 4.43 2.90
C LEU A 73 -18.56 4.74 1.45
N ILE A 74 -18.23 3.71 0.67
CA ILE A 74 -17.92 3.83 -0.76
C ILE A 74 -19.01 3.07 -1.53
N GLU A 75 -19.91 3.79 -2.20
CA GLU A 75 -21.05 3.20 -2.91
C GLU A 75 -21.14 3.75 -4.34
N LYS A 76 -21.32 2.84 -5.30
CA LYS A 76 -21.41 3.18 -6.72
C LYS A 76 -22.84 3.46 -7.18
N ASP A 77 -23.84 2.82 -6.53
CA ASP A 77 -25.24 2.96 -6.90
C ASP A 77 -25.84 4.24 -6.29
N GLU A 78 -26.23 5.20 -7.13
CA GLU A 78 -26.81 6.48 -6.71
C GLU A 78 -28.04 6.33 -5.79
N GLN A 79 -28.87 5.31 -6.00
CA GLN A 79 -30.06 5.11 -5.19
C GLN A 79 -29.70 4.56 -3.81
N MET A 80 -28.68 3.68 -3.74
CA MET A 80 -28.14 3.24 -2.46
C MET A 80 -27.49 4.40 -1.70
N VAL A 81 -26.81 5.29 -2.40
CA VAL A 81 -26.25 6.52 -1.80
C VAL A 81 -27.35 7.40 -1.20
N LYS A 82 -28.49 7.61 -1.91
CA LYS A 82 -29.63 8.37 -1.39
C LYS A 82 -30.24 7.69 -0.16
N TRP A 83 -30.40 6.37 -0.22
CA TRP A 83 -30.91 5.55 0.88
C TRP A 83 -30.01 5.64 2.13
N LEU A 84 -28.70 5.48 1.96
CA LEU A 84 -27.73 5.52 3.05
C LEU A 84 -27.68 6.88 3.72
N ARG A 85 -27.72 7.99 2.95
CA ARG A 85 -27.78 9.36 3.51
C ARG A 85 -28.99 9.60 4.38
N GLN A 86 -30.14 9.07 4.00
CA GLN A 86 -31.37 9.21 4.79
C GLN A 86 -31.37 8.30 6.03
N ARG A 87 -30.78 7.11 5.92
CA ARG A 87 -30.81 6.11 6.98
C ARG A 87 -29.75 6.35 8.05
N PHE A 88 -28.60 6.85 7.68
CA PHE A 88 -27.43 7.03 8.55
C PHE A 88 -26.93 8.48 8.57
N PRO A 89 -27.79 9.45 8.92
CA PRO A 89 -27.33 10.84 9.07
C PRO A 89 -26.44 10.95 10.30
N SER A 90 -25.15 11.18 10.11
CA SER A 90 -24.16 11.30 11.18
C SER A 90 -22.95 12.08 10.68
N ASP A 91 -22.39 12.90 11.52
CA ASP A 91 -21.12 13.61 11.31
C ASP A 91 -19.89 12.67 11.33
N ARG A 92 -20.08 11.44 11.84
CA ARG A 92 -19.05 10.38 11.81
C ARG A 92 -19.10 9.50 10.57
N VAL A 93 -20.06 9.74 9.64
CA VAL A 93 -20.24 8.96 8.42
C VAL A 93 -19.96 9.82 7.21
N GLU A 94 -18.89 9.51 6.49
CA GLU A 94 -18.57 10.11 5.21
C GLU A 94 -18.97 9.16 4.07
N LEU A 95 -19.83 9.62 3.16
CA LEU A 95 -20.39 8.79 2.08
C LEU A 95 -19.92 9.30 0.71
N PHE A 96 -19.13 8.49 0.02
CA PHE A 96 -18.66 8.75 -1.34
C PHE A 96 -19.50 8.02 -2.38
N HIS A 97 -20.04 8.80 -3.34
CA HIS A 97 -20.67 8.26 -4.53
C HIS A 97 -19.62 8.04 -5.61
N VAL A 98 -18.95 6.90 -5.59
CA VAL A 98 -17.84 6.58 -6.49
C VAL A 98 -17.70 5.06 -6.66
N ASP A 99 -17.15 4.61 -7.80
CA ASP A 99 -16.69 3.24 -7.91
C ASP A 99 -15.50 3.02 -6.96
N ALA A 100 -15.54 1.94 -6.17
CA ALA A 100 -14.45 1.62 -5.27
C ALA A 100 -13.10 1.40 -6.00
N LEU A 101 -13.13 1.08 -7.29
CA LEU A 101 -11.93 1.05 -8.13
C LEU A 101 -11.34 2.44 -8.40
N ASP A 102 -12.18 3.48 -8.41
CA ASP A 102 -11.76 4.86 -8.66
C ASP A 102 -11.53 5.66 -7.37
N PHE A 103 -11.93 5.12 -6.22
CA PHE A 103 -11.72 5.77 -4.92
C PHE A 103 -10.23 5.97 -4.64
N ASP A 104 -9.84 7.19 -4.23
CA ASP A 104 -8.45 7.52 -3.95
C ASP A 104 -8.01 7.07 -2.56
N LEU A 105 -7.23 5.98 -2.48
CA LEU A 105 -6.71 5.46 -1.21
C LEU A 105 -5.83 6.46 -0.44
N ARG A 106 -5.28 7.47 -1.13
CA ARG A 106 -4.44 8.49 -0.50
C ARG A 106 -5.22 9.34 0.50
N SER A 107 -6.54 9.51 0.29
CA SER A 107 -7.41 10.23 1.22
C SER A 107 -7.53 9.58 2.59
N LEU A 108 -7.17 8.30 2.71
CA LEU A 108 -7.21 7.54 3.95
C LEU A 108 -5.92 7.67 4.80
N TYR A 109 -4.92 8.42 4.33
CA TYR A 109 -3.72 8.67 5.13
C TYR A 109 -3.93 9.83 6.12
N GLY A 110 -3.38 9.68 7.32
CA GLY A 110 -3.47 10.69 8.38
C GLY A 110 -4.84 10.78 9.08
N VAL A 111 -5.70 9.78 8.94
CA VAL A 111 -7.04 9.75 9.58
C VAL A 111 -7.15 8.70 10.72
N GLY A 112 -6.04 8.09 11.11
CA GLY A 112 -5.97 7.03 12.10
C GLY A 112 -5.75 5.65 11.47
N PRO A 113 -5.74 4.57 12.27
CA PRO A 113 -5.62 3.21 11.77
C PRO A 113 -6.80 2.86 10.87
N VAL A 114 -6.51 2.42 9.64
CA VAL A 114 -7.55 2.12 8.65
C VAL A 114 -7.88 0.63 8.66
N LYS A 115 -9.19 0.32 8.75
CA LYS A 115 -9.73 -1.04 8.64
C LYS A 115 -10.78 -1.08 7.54
N ILE A 116 -10.75 -2.10 6.68
CA ILE A 116 -11.63 -2.19 5.52
C ILE A 116 -12.55 -3.39 5.62
N ILE A 117 -13.82 -3.20 5.30
CA ILE A 117 -14.82 -4.26 5.25
C ILE A 117 -15.66 -4.13 3.98
N GLY A 118 -16.16 -5.26 3.47
CA GLY A 118 -17.10 -5.20 2.35
C GLY A 118 -17.63 -6.55 1.94
N ASN A 119 -18.87 -6.51 1.43
CA ASN A 119 -19.48 -7.63 0.71
C ASN A 119 -19.28 -7.33 -0.79
N LEU A 120 -18.14 -7.74 -1.35
CA LEU A 120 -17.73 -7.28 -2.68
C LEU A 120 -18.59 -7.86 -3.80
N PRO A 121 -18.93 -7.04 -4.81
CA PRO A 121 -19.59 -7.54 -6.00
C PRO A 121 -18.66 -8.52 -6.74
N TYR A 122 -19.21 -9.67 -7.11
CA TYR A 122 -18.42 -10.79 -7.62
C TYR A 122 -17.59 -10.46 -8.87
N TYR A 123 -18.14 -9.62 -9.77
CA TYR A 123 -17.45 -9.25 -11.00
C TYR A 123 -16.21 -8.35 -10.79
N ALA A 124 -16.17 -7.61 -9.68
CA ALA A 124 -15.11 -6.66 -9.37
C ALA A 124 -14.15 -7.13 -8.25
N SER A 125 -14.36 -8.34 -7.68
CA SER A 125 -13.60 -8.81 -6.51
C SER A 125 -12.09 -8.80 -6.75
N THR A 126 -11.61 -9.35 -7.86
CA THR A 126 -10.17 -9.45 -8.15
C THR A 126 -9.48 -8.09 -8.27
N PRO A 127 -9.95 -7.12 -9.07
CA PRO A 127 -9.32 -5.82 -9.14
C PRO A 127 -9.45 -5.01 -7.83
N LEU A 128 -10.54 -5.16 -7.08
CA LEU A 128 -10.69 -4.54 -5.76
C LEU A 128 -9.68 -5.12 -4.75
N ILE A 129 -9.51 -6.44 -4.70
CA ILE A 129 -8.50 -7.08 -3.85
C ILE A 129 -7.12 -6.52 -4.21
N ALA A 130 -6.74 -6.52 -5.49
CA ALA A 130 -5.44 -6.01 -5.92
C ALA A 130 -5.20 -4.56 -5.49
N LYS A 131 -6.21 -3.69 -5.62
CA LYS A 131 -6.14 -2.30 -5.20
C LYS A 131 -5.97 -2.15 -3.69
N TYR A 132 -6.89 -2.74 -2.93
CA TYR A 132 -6.95 -2.56 -1.47
C TYR A 132 -5.90 -3.35 -0.69
N THR A 133 -5.22 -4.31 -1.34
CA THR A 133 -4.05 -5.03 -0.77
C THR A 133 -2.71 -4.52 -1.30
N SER A 134 -2.69 -3.50 -2.16
CA SER A 134 -1.46 -2.92 -2.73
C SER A 134 -0.55 -2.30 -1.65
N ALA A 135 0.68 -1.98 -2.02
CA ALA A 135 1.63 -1.29 -1.14
C ALA A 135 1.13 0.07 -0.65
N LEU A 136 0.31 0.75 -1.48
CA LEU A 136 -0.30 2.06 -1.17
C LEU A 136 -1.56 1.96 -0.31
N SER A 137 -2.06 0.77 0.02
CA SER A 137 -3.19 0.66 0.96
C SER A 137 -2.73 1.01 2.37
N PRO A 138 -3.37 1.95 3.08
CA PRO A 138 -3.05 2.23 4.47
C PRO A 138 -3.68 1.23 5.45
N ALA A 139 -4.51 0.30 4.95
CA ALA A 139 -5.26 -0.63 5.79
C ALA A 139 -4.34 -1.57 6.58
N SER A 140 -4.69 -1.81 7.84
CA SER A 140 -4.07 -2.81 8.72
C SER A 140 -4.75 -4.17 8.62
N ILE A 141 -6.08 -4.18 8.36
CA ILE A 141 -6.91 -5.37 8.21
C ILE A 141 -7.98 -5.15 7.15
N LEU A 142 -8.29 -6.21 6.36
CA LEU A 142 -9.48 -6.24 5.51
C LEU A 142 -10.32 -7.47 5.85
N VAL A 143 -11.65 -7.30 5.90
CA VAL A 143 -12.62 -8.39 6.05
C VAL A 143 -13.57 -8.37 4.87
N LEU A 144 -13.36 -9.28 3.93
CA LEU A 144 -14.08 -9.28 2.65
C LEU A 144 -14.91 -10.53 2.49
N THR A 145 -16.17 -10.34 2.05
CA THR A 145 -17.03 -11.45 1.59
C THR A 145 -16.88 -11.56 0.07
N LEU A 146 -16.46 -12.73 -0.41
CA LEU A 146 -16.09 -13.02 -1.79
C LEU A 146 -16.81 -14.26 -2.30
N GLN A 147 -16.83 -14.49 -3.62
CA GLN A 147 -17.19 -15.81 -4.15
C GLN A 147 -16.27 -16.89 -3.59
N TRP A 148 -16.82 -18.08 -3.34
CA TRP A 148 -16.09 -19.20 -2.77
C TRP A 148 -14.82 -19.54 -3.54
N GLU A 149 -14.89 -19.61 -4.87
CA GLU A 149 -13.74 -19.88 -5.73
C GLU A 149 -12.61 -18.84 -5.58
N VAL A 150 -12.96 -17.55 -5.47
CA VAL A 150 -11.98 -16.47 -5.26
C VAL A 150 -11.35 -16.60 -3.87
N ALA A 151 -12.17 -16.91 -2.86
CA ALA A 151 -11.69 -17.12 -1.50
C ALA A 151 -10.74 -18.33 -1.39
N GLU A 152 -11.02 -19.43 -2.06
CA GLU A 152 -10.13 -20.60 -2.14
C GLU A 152 -8.79 -20.28 -2.80
N ARG A 153 -8.82 -19.52 -3.90
CA ARG A 153 -7.59 -19.09 -4.59
C ARG A 153 -6.68 -18.25 -3.70
N LEU A 154 -7.23 -17.39 -2.87
CA LEU A 154 -6.45 -16.49 -2.00
C LEU A 154 -5.63 -17.23 -0.95
N VAL A 155 -6.11 -18.39 -0.48
CA VAL A 155 -5.47 -19.21 0.57
C VAL A 155 -4.85 -20.50 0.03
N ALA A 156 -4.78 -20.64 -1.28
CA ALA A 156 -4.27 -21.86 -1.92
C ALA A 156 -2.79 -22.08 -1.63
N ALA A 157 -2.41 -23.34 -1.43
CA ALA A 157 -1.01 -23.74 -1.27
C ALA A 157 -0.33 -23.97 -2.63
N PRO A 158 0.99 -23.82 -2.74
CA PRO A 158 1.74 -24.22 -3.93
C PRO A 158 1.40 -25.66 -4.36
N ARG A 159 1.44 -25.92 -5.66
CA ARG A 159 1.12 -27.21 -6.30
C ARG A 159 -0.37 -27.59 -6.26
N THR A 160 -1.25 -26.69 -5.86
CA THR A 160 -2.70 -26.87 -5.96
C THR A 160 -3.26 -26.20 -7.21
N LYS A 161 -4.44 -26.64 -7.67
CA LYS A 161 -5.11 -26.10 -8.85
C LYS A 161 -5.47 -24.62 -8.68
N GLU A 162 -5.82 -24.22 -7.49
CA GLU A 162 -6.29 -22.88 -7.13
C GLU A 162 -5.14 -21.89 -6.96
N PHE A 163 -3.91 -22.36 -6.70
CA PHE A 163 -2.74 -21.49 -6.50
C PHE A 163 -2.41 -20.70 -7.78
N GLY A 164 -2.21 -19.39 -7.63
CA GLY A 164 -2.02 -18.51 -8.78
C GLY A 164 -1.40 -17.15 -8.43
N ALA A 165 -1.30 -16.29 -9.44
CA ALA A 165 -0.70 -14.97 -9.30
C ALA A 165 -1.35 -14.13 -8.18
N MET A 166 -2.68 -14.20 -8.03
CA MET A 166 -3.40 -13.47 -6.98
C MET A 166 -2.94 -13.94 -5.59
N THR A 167 -2.80 -15.26 -5.38
CA THR A 167 -2.31 -15.83 -4.12
C THR A 167 -0.93 -15.29 -3.78
N VAL A 168 0.02 -15.38 -4.73
CA VAL A 168 1.42 -14.97 -4.53
C VAL A 168 1.53 -13.47 -4.27
N CYS A 169 0.90 -12.63 -5.12
CA CYS A 169 0.96 -11.18 -4.97
C CYS A 169 0.34 -10.70 -3.66
N THR A 170 -0.80 -11.27 -3.26
CA THR A 170 -1.47 -10.88 -2.01
C THR A 170 -0.68 -11.33 -0.78
N SER A 171 -0.20 -12.58 -0.77
CA SER A 171 0.54 -13.15 0.37
C SER A 171 1.87 -12.45 0.65
N ARG A 172 2.39 -11.69 -0.30
CA ARG A 172 3.60 -10.89 -0.09
C ARG A 172 3.45 -9.89 1.06
N ARG A 173 2.29 -9.22 1.14
CA ARG A 173 2.03 -8.16 2.12
C ARG A 173 0.99 -8.52 3.16
N TRP A 174 0.27 -9.61 2.97
CA TRP A 174 -0.88 -9.97 3.79
C TRP A 174 -0.85 -11.43 4.22
N ASN A 175 -1.11 -11.68 5.51
CA ASN A 175 -1.52 -12.98 5.99
C ASN A 175 -3.01 -13.13 5.66
N VAL A 176 -3.35 -14.13 4.85
CA VAL A 176 -4.70 -14.32 4.35
C VAL A 176 -5.32 -15.57 4.97
N CYS A 177 -6.48 -15.42 5.57
CA CYS A 177 -7.22 -16.51 6.22
C CYS A 177 -8.64 -16.61 5.67
N LEU A 178 -9.04 -17.81 5.24
CA LEU A 178 -10.43 -18.12 4.92
C LEU A 178 -11.17 -18.46 6.22
N ALA A 179 -11.88 -17.47 6.76
CA ALA A 179 -12.47 -17.54 8.08
C ALA A 179 -13.75 -18.36 8.12
N ARG A 180 -14.61 -18.31 7.06
CA ARG A 180 -15.87 -19.02 7.02
C ARG A 180 -16.47 -19.15 5.63
N LYS A 181 -17.07 -20.32 5.34
CA LYS A 181 -17.93 -20.53 4.16
C LYS A 181 -19.36 -20.09 4.45
N LEU A 182 -19.96 -19.36 3.52
CA LEU A 182 -21.32 -18.84 3.62
C LEU A 182 -22.23 -19.51 2.58
N PRO A 183 -23.37 -20.09 3.00
CA PRO A 183 -24.33 -20.62 2.06
C PRO A 183 -25.05 -19.47 1.31
N PRO A 184 -25.48 -19.68 0.07
CA PRO A 184 -26.22 -18.68 -0.69
C PRO A 184 -27.51 -18.19 0.00
N SER A 185 -28.07 -18.98 0.91
CA SER A 185 -29.34 -18.67 1.62
C SER A 185 -29.27 -17.48 2.56
N VAL A 186 -28.06 -17.01 2.94
CA VAL A 186 -27.90 -15.83 3.82
C VAL A 186 -27.99 -14.50 3.08
N PHE A 187 -28.14 -14.55 1.75
CA PHE A 187 -28.23 -13.37 0.88
C PHE A 187 -29.59 -13.27 0.17
N HIS A 188 -30.00 -12.03 -0.13
CA HIS A 188 -31.15 -11.73 -0.99
C HIS A 188 -30.78 -10.67 -2.05
N PRO A 189 -30.99 -10.94 -3.36
CA PRO A 189 -31.36 -12.25 -3.92
C PRO A 189 -30.29 -13.31 -3.64
N LYS A 190 -30.72 -14.57 -3.68
CA LYS A 190 -29.83 -15.71 -3.45
C LYS A 190 -28.85 -15.84 -4.63
N PRO A 191 -27.52 -15.78 -4.39
CA PRO A 191 -26.53 -16.01 -5.45
C PRO A 191 -26.51 -17.48 -5.88
N GLN A 192 -25.91 -17.75 -7.05
CA GLN A 192 -25.81 -19.10 -7.59
C GLN A 192 -24.72 -19.94 -6.90
N VAL A 193 -23.74 -19.30 -6.28
CA VAL A 193 -22.57 -19.93 -5.66
C VAL A 193 -22.45 -19.54 -4.20
N SER A 194 -21.76 -20.37 -3.43
CA SER A 194 -21.39 -20.04 -2.04
C SER A 194 -20.41 -18.86 -2.01
N SER A 195 -20.33 -18.20 -0.86
CA SER A 195 -19.35 -17.17 -0.58
C SER A 195 -18.36 -17.62 0.50
N GLY A 196 -17.26 -16.88 0.63
CA GLY A 196 -16.30 -17.05 1.72
C GLY A 196 -16.02 -15.72 2.38
N VAL A 197 -15.89 -15.69 3.70
CA VAL A 197 -15.36 -14.55 4.43
C VAL A 197 -13.85 -14.74 4.54
N VAL A 198 -13.10 -13.80 4.01
CA VAL A 198 -11.64 -13.79 4.00
C VAL A 198 -11.15 -12.62 4.84
N VAL A 199 -10.24 -12.90 5.74
CA VAL A 199 -9.55 -11.91 6.56
C VAL A 199 -8.13 -11.75 6.04
N PHE A 200 -7.71 -10.51 5.82
CA PHE A 200 -6.37 -10.13 5.41
C PHE A 200 -5.78 -9.29 6.54
N GLU A 201 -4.73 -9.77 7.15
CA GLU A 201 -3.97 -9.03 8.16
C GLU A 201 -2.64 -8.58 7.55
N ARG A 202 -2.32 -7.30 7.68
CA ARG A 202 -1.07 -6.79 7.12
C ARG A 202 0.12 -7.46 7.81
N ARG A 203 1.03 -8.02 7.03
CA ARG A 203 2.30 -8.55 7.53
C ARG A 203 3.15 -7.43 8.12
N ALA A 204 3.86 -7.72 9.19
CA ALA A 204 4.86 -6.79 9.69
C ALA A 204 5.91 -6.50 8.60
N MET A 205 6.28 -5.26 8.43
CA MET A 205 7.21 -4.85 7.35
C MET A 205 8.54 -5.60 7.41
N ARG A 206 9.03 -5.90 8.63
CA ARG A 206 10.25 -6.70 8.85
C ARG A 206 10.20 -8.12 8.27
N ASP A 207 8.98 -8.64 8.04
CA ASP A 207 8.76 -9.98 7.49
C ASP A 207 8.62 -9.96 5.95
N ILE A 208 8.70 -8.77 5.34
CA ILE A 208 8.61 -8.58 3.89
C ILE A 208 10.02 -8.48 3.32
N VAL A 209 10.37 -9.42 2.46
CA VAL A 209 11.68 -9.45 1.81
C VAL A 209 11.81 -8.27 0.84
N PRO A 210 12.87 -7.44 0.91
CA PRO A 210 13.07 -6.33 -0.02
C PRO A 210 13.36 -6.85 -1.43
N CYS A 211 12.55 -6.44 -2.39
CA CYS A 211 12.75 -6.68 -3.81
C CYS A 211 12.00 -5.63 -4.63
N ASP A 212 12.40 -5.45 -5.89
CA ASP A 212 11.71 -4.56 -6.84
C ASP A 212 10.26 -5.04 -7.04
N GLU A 213 9.30 -4.29 -6.50
CA GLU A 213 7.86 -4.62 -6.56
C GLU A 213 7.36 -4.75 -7.99
N GLY A 214 7.77 -3.82 -8.87
CA GLY A 214 7.36 -3.85 -10.26
C GLY A 214 7.89 -5.08 -10.99
N LEU A 215 9.14 -5.47 -10.71
CA LEU A 215 9.70 -6.71 -11.26
C LEU A 215 8.99 -7.94 -10.68
N PHE A 216 8.79 -7.98 -9.35
CA PHE A 216 8.10 -9.09 -8.69
C PHE A 216 6.71 -9.34 -9.30
N GLU A 217 5.89 -8.29 -9.43
CA GLU A 217 4.57 -8.43 -10.04
C GLU A 217 4.64 -8.90 -11.50
N ARG A 218 5.58 -8.37 -12.29
CA ARG A 218 5.77 -8.79 -13.69
C ARG A 218 6.16 -10.26 -13.78
N LEU A 219 7.14 -10.71 -12.97
CA LEU A 219 7.59 -12.11 -12.95
C LEU A 219 6.43 -13.04 -12.60
N VAL A 220 5.71 -12.75 -11.54
CA VAL A 220 4.56 -13.56 -11.09
C VAL A 220 3.48 -13.59 -12.16
N ARG A 221 3.02 -12.44 -12.68
CA ARG A 221 1.98 -12.39 -13.72
C ARG A 221 2.37 -13.15 -14.98
N ARG A 222 3.62 -13.01 -15.46
CA ARG A 222 4.13 -13.76 -16.61
C ARG A 222 4.21 -15.27 -16.34
N GLY A 223 4.75 -15.64 -15.18
CA GLY A 223 4.86 -17.05 -14.80
C GLY A 223 3.52 -17.79 -14.79
N PHE A 224 2.45 -17.11 -14.36
CA PHE A 224 1.10 -17.68 -14.32
C PHE A 224 0.29 -17.47 -15.62
N ALA A 225 0.82 -16.79 -16.63
CA ALA A 225 0.09 -16.57 -17.88
C ALA A 225 -0.28 -17.87 -18.61
N GLU A 226 0.60 -18.88 -18.57
CA GLU A 226 0.40 -20.18 -19.21
C GLU A 226 0.79 -21.31 -18.26
N ARG A 227 -0.11 -21.73 -17.39
CA ARG A 227 0.12 -22.68 -16.29
C ARG A 227 0.84 -23.97 -16.65
N ARG A 228 0.63 -24.50 -17.86
CA ARG A 228 1.23 -25.77 -18.30
C ARG A 228 2.67 -25.64 -18.81
N LYS A 229 3.14 -24.41 -19.07
CA LYS A 229 4.51 -24.18 -19.52
C LYS A 229 5.50 -24.16 -18.36
N GLN A 230 6.71 -24.61 -18.62
CA GLN A 230 7.84 -24.46 -17.70
C GLN A 230 8.20 -22.98 -17.55
N LEU A 231 8.63 -22.59 -16.37
CA LEU A 231 8.77 -21.18 -16.00
C LEU A 231 9.82 -20.45 -16.86
N HIS A 232 10.94 -21.09 -17.20
CA HIS A 232 11.98 -20.51 -18.06
C HIS A 232 11.47 -20.05 -19.43
N ASN A 233 10.42 -20.70 -19.96
CA ASN A 233 9.83 -20.32 -21.25
C ASN A 233 8.99 -19.04 -21.17
N LEU A 234 8.60 -18.65 -19.96
CA LEU A 234 7.75 -17.49 -19.69
C LEU A 234 8.52 -16.26 -19.19
N LEU A 235 9.76 -16.48 -18.72
CA LEU A 235 10.62 -15.45 -18.14
C LEU A 235 11.87 -15.25 -19.00
N PRO A 236 11.80 -14.48 -20.10
CA PRO A 236 12.93 -14.28 -21.02
C PRO A 236 14.16 -13.68 -20.35
N GLU A 237 13.97 -12.84 -19.32
CA GLU A 237 15.03 -12.22 -18.53
C GLU A 237 15.89 -13.21 -17.72
N SER A 238 15.45 -14.44 -17.55
CA SER A 238 16.13 -15.46 -16.76
C SER A 238 16.80 -16.56 -17.59
N LYS A 239 16.65 -16.56 -18.93
CA LYS A 239 17.00 -17.70 -19.78
C LYS A 239 18.48 -18.06 -19.77
N GLU A 240 19.36 -17.08 -19.80
CA GLU A 240 20.81 -17.30 -19.89
C GLU A 240 21.38 -17.89 -18.59
N ASP A 241 20.78 -17.55 -17.44
CA ASP A 241 21.23 -17.95 -16.10
C ASP A 241 20.32 -19.01 -15.45
N TRP A 242 19.36 -19.60 -16.19
CA TRP A 242 18.30 -20.43 -15.62
C TRP A 242 18.81 -21.59 -14.73
N PRO A 243 19.82 -22.39 -15.14
CA PRO A 243 20.34 -23.47 -14.27
C PRO A 243 20.88 -22.95 -12.93
N ARG A 244 21.58 -21.79 -12.95
CA ARG A 244 22.11 -21.14 -11.76
C ARG A 244 20.97 -20.64 -10.85
N LEU A 245 19.94 -20.05 -11.45
CA LEU A 245 18.78 -19.57 -10.70
C LEU A 245 18.04 -20.76 -10.04
N CYS A 246 17.83 -21.86 -10.76
CA CYS A 246 17.21 -23.06 -10.21
C CYS A 246 18.00 -23.65 -9.03
N ALA A 247 19.31 -23.74 -9.17
CA ALA A 247 20.18 -24.18 -8.07
C ALA A 247 20.06 -23.27 -6.84
N ALA A 248 20.01 -21.95 -7.04
CA ALA A 248 19.86 -20.96 -5.94
C ALA A 248 18.45 -20.96 -5.30
N LEU A 249 17.43 -21.44 -6.02
CA LEU A 249 16.06 -21.60 -5.56
C LEU A 249 15.77 -23.00 -4.98
N GLY A 250 16.67 -23.97 -5.18
CA GLY A 250 16.48 -25.35 -4.79
C GLY A 250 15.35 -26.04 -5.56
N VAL A 251 15.26 -25.79 -6.88
CA VAL A 251 14.22 -26.34 -7.75
C VAL A 251 14.82 -26.94 -9.03
N GLU A 252 14.05 -27.82 -9.68
CA GLU A 252 14.41 -28.39 -10.98
C GLU A 252 14.24 -27.36 -12.11
N GLU A 253 15.02 -27.49 -13.18
CA GLU A 253 14.95 -26.59 -14.33
C GLU A 253 13.59 -26.65 -15.07
N THR A 254 12.86 -27.74 -14.90
CA THR A 254 11.51 -27.96 -15.46
C THR A 254 10.38 -27.35 -14.65
N VAL A 255 10.68 -26.67 -13.52
CA VAL A 255 9.72 -26.10 -12.58
C VAL A 255 8.70 -25.20 -13.28
N ARG A 256 7.44 -25.25 -12.79
CA ARG A 256 6.34 -24.39 -13.22
C ARG A 256 6.04 -23.33 -12.16
N ALA A 257 5.36 -22.27 -12.59
CA ALA A 257 4.99 -21.15 -11.70
C ALA A 257 4.25 -21.59 -10.43
N GLU A 258 3.33 -22.55 -10.55
CA GLU A 258 2.51 -23.04 -9.43
C GLU A 258 3.29 -23.89 -8.40
N GLU A 259 4.51 -24.26 -8.71
CA GLU A 259 5.35 -25.06 -7.81
C GLU A 259 6.20 -24.19 -6.87
N LEU A 260 6.44 -22.92 -7.24
CA LEU A 260 7.23 -22.00 -6.45
C LEU A 260 6.42 -21.46 -5.26
N SER A 261 7.02 -21.53 -4.07
CA SER A 261 6.53 -20.83 -2.89
C SER A 261 6.73 -19.32 -3.01
N LEU A 262 6.05 -18.53 -2.15
CA LEU A 262 6.26 -17.07 -2.06
C LEU A 262 7.74 -16.72 -1.86
N ALA A 263 8.42 -17.39 -0.93
CA ALA A 263 9.84 -17.16 -0.66
C ALA A 263 10.74 -17.41 -1.88
N GLN A 264 10.41 -18.42 -2.69
CA GLN A 264 11.15 -18.70 -3.94
C GLN A 264 10.87 -17.62 -5.01
N TRP A 265 9.64 -17.11 -5.12
CA TRP A 265 9.32 -15.97 -5.98
C TRP A 265 10.05 -14.69 -5.57
N GLU A 266 10.09 -14.38 -4.27
CA GLU A 266 10.86 -13.26 -3.73
C GLU A 266 12.35 -13.42 -3.99
N ARG A 267 12.88 -14.63 -3.77
CA ARG A 267 14.29 -14.96 -4.05
C ARG A 267 14.65 -14.85 -5.52
N LEU A 268 13.78 -15.32 -6.41
CA LEU A 268 13.95 -15.17 -7.86
C LEU A 268 14.02 -13.68 -8.26
N CYS A 269 13.13 -12.85 -7.71
CA CYS A 269 13.16 -11.41 -7.95
C CYS A 269 14.49 -10.78 -7.50
N GLN A 270 14.98 -11.13 -6.30
CA GLN A 270 16.28 -10.66 -5.80
C GLN A 270 17.48 -11.08 -6.64
N LEU A 271 17.44 -12.31 -7.18
CA LEU A 271 18.52 -12.81 -8.03
C LEU A 271 18.58 -12.11 -9.39
N LEU A 272 17.42 -11.73 -9.94
CA LEU A 272 17.31 -11.02 -11.20
C LEU A 272 17.56 -9.50 -11.08
N ALA A 273 17.23 -8.92 -9.94
CA ALA A 273 17.50 -7.53 -9.60
C ALA A 273 18.01 -7.44 -8.15
N PRO A 274 19.29 -7.70 -7.92
CA PRO A 274 19.87 -7.57 -6.59
C PRO A 274 19.68 -6.14 -6.08
N ALA A 275 19.10 -6.02 -4.88
CA ALA A 275 19.10 -4.74 -4.18
C ALA A 275 20.56 -4.35 -3.89
N LYS A 276 20.94 -3.14 -4.21
CA LYS A 276 22.28 -2.63 -3.82
C LYS A 276 22.37 -2.69 -2.29
N ALA A 277 23.51 -3.16 -1.78
CA ALA A 277 23.76 -3.12 -0.34
C ALA A 277 23.71 -1.67 0.13
N GLN A 278 23.01 -1.41 1.21
CA GLN A 278 23.07 -0.11 1.87
C GLN A 278 24.48 0.09 2.44
N HIS A 279 25.06 1.26 2.16
CA HIS A 279 26.18 1.84 2.94
C HIS A 279 27.54 1.13 2.93
N GLY A 280 27.89 0.41 1.91
CA GLY A 280 29.26 -0.12 1.78
C GLY A 280 30.26 0.94 1.31
N GLY A 281 30.98 1.59 2.27
CA GLY A 281 32.11 2.46 1.93
C GLY A 281 31.78 3.93 1.66
N GLU A 282 30.59 4.42 2.03
CA GLU A 282 30.25 5.84 1.91
C GLU A 282 31.15 6.71 2.79
N MET A 283 31.76 7.72 2.17
CA MET A 283 32.61 8.73 2.82
C MET A 283 31.89 10.07 2.77
N PHE A 284 31.43 10.57 3.91
CA PHE A 284 30.72 11.83 4.00
C PHE A 284 31.64 13.03 4.07
N CYS A 285 31.19 14.13 3.48
CA CYS A 285 31.82 15.43 3.58
C CYS A 285 31.59 16.00 4.99
N VAL A 286 32.63 16.02 5.84
CA VAL A 286 32.60 16.63 7.18
C VAL A 286 32.87 18.12 7.09
N VAL A 287 32.09 18.92 7.84
CA VAL A 287 32.10 20.39 7.78
C VAL A 287 32.20 21.04 9.16
N ASP A 288 32.62 22.30 9.21
CA ASP A 288 32.60 23.14 10.40
C ASP A 288 31.21 23.76 10.66
N ALA A 289 31.12 24.67 11.64
CA ALA A 289 29.89 25.37 11.98
C ALA A 289 29.43 26.37 10.90
N GLN A 290 30.26 26.73 9.96
CA GLN A 290 30.01 27.63 8.83
C GLN A 290 29.76 26.86 7.51
N ASP A 291 29.60 25.53 7.59
CA ASP A 291 29.47 24.65 6.43
C ASP A 291 30.68 24.63 5.49
N SER A 292 31.88 24.91 6.03
CA SER A 292 33.14 24.78 5.29
C SER A 292 33.69 23.37 5.46
N VAL A 293 34.18 22.79 4.37
CA VAL A 293 34.71 21.40 4.36
C VAL A 293 35.96 21.32 5.22
N THR A 294 35.99 20.41 6.18
CA THR A 294 37.13 20.16 7.07
C THR A 294 37.78 18.81 6.85
N GLY A 295 37.07 17.89 6.16
CA GLY A 295 37.57 16.54 5.88
C GLY A 295 36.50 15.61 5.32
N ALA A 296 36.83 14.33 5.32
CA ALA A 296 35.94 13.25 4.94
C ALA A 296 36.08 12.09 5.93
N GLU A 297 34.97 11.51 6.34
CA GLU A 297 34.94 10.38 7.28
C GLU A 297 33.87 9.36 6.85
N SER A 298 34.02 8.12 7.31
CA SER A 298 33.05 7.09 7.03
C SER A 298 31.69 7.43 7.66
N ARG A 299 30.60 7.02 7.01
CA ARG A 299 29.23 7.17 7.49
C ARG A 299 29.07 6.80 8.97
N ASP A 300 29.55 5.62 9.36
CA ASP A 300 29.40 5.13 10.72
C ASP A 300 30.14 6.03 11.72
N TYR A 301 31.35 6.47 11.38
CA TYR A 301 32.13 7.36 12.24
C TYR A 301 31.45 8.71 12.41
N VAL A 302 30.92 9.29 11.34
CA VAL A 302 30.19 10.57 11.36
C VAL A 302 28.96 10.48 12.26
N HIS A 303 28.16 9.44 12.13
CA HIS A 303 26.94 9.28 12.90
C HIS A 303 27.19 8.95 14.38
N VAL A 304 28.18 8.08 14.69
CA VAL A 304 28.51 7.73 16.07
C VAL A 304 29.06 8.94 16.83
N ASN A 305 29.85 9.79 16.16
CA ASN A 305 30.47 10.97 16.76
C ASN A 305 29.67 12.26 16.60
N ASN A 306 28.48 12.20 15.99
CA ASN A 306 27.63 13.37 15.72
C ASN A 306 28.39 14.51 15.00
N LEU A 307 29.24 14.17 14.03
CA LEU A 307 29.99 15.16 13.27
C LEU A 307 29.02 15.91 12.34
N ARG A 308 29.31 17.22 12.13
CA ARG A 308 28.58 18.03 11.17
C ARG A 308 28.91 17.56 9.76
N HIS A 309 27.89 17.30 8.99
CA HIS A 309 28.00 16.85 7.61
C HIS A 309 26.87 17.41 6.76
N ARG A 310 26.84 17.07 5.48
CA ARG A 310 25.92 17.61 4.50
C ARG A 310 24.91 16.56 4.05
N ALA A 311 23.67 17.02 3.84
CA ALA A 311 22.63 16.20 3.25
C ALA A 311 21.76 17.00 2.27
N VAL A 312 21.02 16.30 1.44
CA VAL A 312 20.07 16.87 0.47
C VAL A 312 18.70 16.24 0.66
N HIS A 313 17.66 17.04 0.49
CA HIS A 313 16.30 16.61 0.35
C HIS A 313 15.73 17.14 -0.97
N VAL A 314 15.09 16.28 -1.74
CA VAL A 314 14.48 16.68 -3.01
C VAL A 314 12.98 16.43 -2.95
N LEU A 315 12.19 17.41 -3.42
CA LEU A 315 10.75 17.38 -3.51
C LEU A 315 10.35 17.39 -4.98
N ILE A 316 9.78 16.29 -5.46
CA ILE A 316 9.34 16.14 -6.86
C ILE A 316 7.84 16.42 -6.93
N PHE A 317 7.48 17.40 -7.76
CA PHE A 317 6.12 17.82 -8.02
C PHE A 317 5.63 17.25 -9.35
N ASN A 318 4.35 16.89 -9.40
CA ASN A 318 3.67 16.61 -10.67
C ASN A 318 3.02 17.89 -11.26
N GLN A 319 2.29 17.74 -12.39
CA GLN A 319 1.59 18.86 -13.04
C GLN A 319 0.40 19.39 -12.21
N ARG A 320 -0.08 18.65 -11.21
CA ARG A 320 -1.15 19.06 -10.31
C ARG A 320 -0.63 19.72 -9.02
N ASP A 321 0.67 20.01 -8.94
CA ASP A 321 1.37 20.52 -7.76
C ASP A 321 1.24 19.60 -6.52
N GLU A 322 1.07 18.28 -6.75
CA GLU A 322 1.20 17.27 -5.69
C GLU A 322 2.66 16.88 -5.55
N ILE A 323 3.09 16.55 -4.32
CA ILE A 323 4.45 16.15 -4.01
C ILE A 323 4.53 14.62 -3.95
N PHE A 324 5.50 14.04 -4.63
CA PHE A 324 5.84 12.64 -4.47
C PHE A 324 6.53 12.43 -3.11
N LEU A 325 5.85 11.76 -2.20
CA LEU A 325 6.44 11.32 -0.94
C LEU A 325 6.84 9.86 -1.04
N GLN A 326 8.00 9.51 -0.51
CA GLN A 326 8.43 8.14 -0.32
C GLN A 326 8.08 7.64 1.08
N ARG A 327 7.76 6.36 1.21
CA ARG A 327 7.75 5.66 2.49
C ARG A 327 9.07 4.92 2.62
N ARG A 328 9.85 5.30 3.62
CA ARG A 328 11.19 4.73 3.86
C ARG A 328 11.10 3.23 4.09
N SER A 329 12.03 2.49 3.52
CA SER A 329 12.13 1.06 3.75
C SER A 329 12.34 0.75 5.24
N ILE A 330 11.79 -0.37 5.71
CA ILE A 330 12.04 -0.87 7.07
C ILE A 330 13.54 -1.22 7.30
N TRP A 331 14.28 -1.38 6.22
CA TRP A 331 15.69 -1.73 6.24
C TRP A 331 16.61 -0.51 6.40
N LYS A 332 16.04 0.70 6.42
CA LYS A 332 16.80 1.93 6.74
C LYS A 332 17.14 1.95 8.23
N ASP A 333 18.36 2.38 8.55
CA ASP A 333 18.87 2.55 9.91
C ASP A 333 18.14 3.65 10.69
N ARG A 334 17.72 4.72 9.98
CA ARG A 334 17.01 5.86 10.56
C ARG A 334 15.59 5.99 10.00
N ASN A 335 14.62 6.28 10.89
CA ASN A 335 13.22 6.52 10.55
C ASN A 335 12.60 5.44 9.62
N PRO A 336 12.78 4.12 9.86
CA PRO A 336 12.20 3.09 9.02
C PRO A 336 10.68 3.18 9.00
N GLY A 337 10.08 2.95 7.83
CA GLY A 337 8.63 2.93 7.63
C GLY A 337 7.93 4.29 7.66
N ARG A 338 8.65 5.40 7.89
CA ARG A 338 8.09 6.75 7.89
C ARG A 338 8.04 7.34 6.48
N TRP A 339 7.13 8.28 6.30
CA TRP A 339 7.06 9.08 5.07
C TRP A 339 8.13 10.17 5.08
N ASP A 340 8.69 10.45 3.90
CA ASP A 340 9.80 11.38 3.72
C ASP A 340 9.69 12.11 2.38
N SER A 341 10.62 13.01 2.11
CA SER A 341 10.82 13.70 0.82
C SER A 341 10.82 12.72 -0.34
N SER A 342 10.75 13.20 -1.55
CA SER A 342 10.79 12.33 -2.74
C SER A 342 12.07 11.50 -2.79
N THR A 343 13.20 12.10 -2.45
CA THR A 343 14.48 11.44 -2.17
C THR A 343 15.27 12.24 -1.13
N SER A 344 16.18 11.57 -0.44
CA SER A 344 17.09 12.20 0.52
C SER A 344 18.36 11.39 0.70
N GLY A 345 19.49 12.06 0.76
CA GLY A 345 20.77 11.41 0.98
C GLY A 345 21.86 12.36 1.44
N HIS A 346 23.02 11.78 1.74
CA HIS A 346 24.17 12.52 2.18
C HIS A 346 25.02 13.00 1.00
N VAL A 347 25.80 14.05 1.23
CA VAL A 347 26.76 14.55 0.26
C VAL A 347 28.09 13.83 0.48
N ASP A 348 28.54 13.12 -0.52
CA ASP A 348 29.81 12.38 -0.48
C ASP A 348 31.01 13.31 -0.51
N ALA A 349 32.15 12.79 -0.08
CA ALA A 349 33.41 13.54 -0.09
C ALA A 349 33.79 13.97 -1.52
N GLY A 350 33.94 15.28 -1.72
CA GLY A 350 34.25 15.88 -3.03
C GLY A 350 33.05 16.20 -3.90
N GLU A 351 31.83 15.88 -3.44
CA GLU A 351 30.58 16.17 -4.14
C GLU A 351 29.98 17.50 -3.67
N SER A 352 29.33 18.22 -4.55
CA SER A 352 28.50 19.37 -4.21
C SER A 352 27.10 18.94 -3.81
N TYR A 353 26.32 19.81 -3.14
CA TYR A 353 24.91 19.53 -2.82
C TYR A 353 24.07 19.23 -4.06
N GLU A 354 24.27 19.94 -5.15
CA GLU A 354 23.51 19.76 -6.39
C GLU A 354 23.82 18.41 -7.06
N GLU A 355 25.10 18.03 -7.11
CA GLU A 355 25.52 16.71 -7.63
C GLU A 355 24.92 15.57 -6.81
N ALA A 356 24.95 15.68 -5.47
CA ALA A 356 24.32 14.73 -4.56
C ALA A 356 22.81 14.62 -4.82
N ALA A 357 22.10 15.74 -4.94
CA ALA A 357 20.69 15.73 -5.23
C ALA A 357 20.34 15.02 -6.55
N HIS A 358 21.13 15.24 -7.59
CA HIS A 358 20.95 14.54 -8.87
C HIS A 358 21.35 13.07 -8.82
N ARG A 359 22.34 12.68 -8.03
CA ARG A 359 22.72 11.29 -7.81
C ARG A 359 21.61 10.54 -7.10
N GLU A 360 21.10 11.08 -6.00
CA GLU A 360 20.01 10.48 -5.21
C GLU A 360 18.73 10.28 -6.04
N LEU A 361 18.35 11.26 -6.89
CA LEU A 361 17.21 11.09 -7.80
C LEU A 361 17.36 9.86 -8.71
N ARG A 362 18.56 9.64 -9.26
CA ARG A 362 18.82 8.49 -10.13
C ARG A 362 18.88 7.17 -9.36
N GLU A 363 19.46 7.19 -8.16
CA GLU A 363 19.68 5.97 -7.37
C GLU A 363 18.42 5.51 -6.66
N GLU A 364 17.69 6.42 -5.99
CA GLU A 364 16.53 6.08 -5.17
C GLU A 364 15.23 5.91 -5.98
N ILE A 365 14.96 6.80 -6.95
CA ILE A 365 13.69 6.80 -7.70
C ILE A 365 13.84 6.70 -9.23
N GLY A 366 15.06 6.61 -9.74
CA GLY A 366 15.36 6.26 -11.13
C GLY A 366 15.00 7.33 -12.15
N ILE A 367 15.03 8.63 -11.79
CA ILE A 367 14.72 9.75 -12.67
C ILE A 367 15.83 10.78 -12.74
N ALA A 368 15.72 11.68 -13.72
CA ALA A 368 16.53 12.90 -13.83
C ALA A 368 15.62 14.05 -14.25
N CYS A 369 15.73 15.18 -13.59
CA CYS A 369 15.03 16.42 -13.94
C CYS A 369 15.83 17.64 -13.48
N PRO A 370 15.57 18.84 -14.01
CA PRO A 370 16.14 20.09 -13.46
C PRO A 370 15.71 20.28 -12.00
N LEU A 371 16.66 20.75 -11.18
CA LEU A 371 16.43 21.03 -9.78
C LEU A 371 16.61 22.53 -9.50
N GLU A 372 15.77 23.05 -8.63
CA GLU A 372 15.86 24.40 -8.09
C GLU A 372 16.00 24.32 -6.57
N LYS A 373 17.01 24.97 -6.02
CA LYS A 373 17.20 25.10 -4.58
C LYS A 373 16.13 26.00 -3.99
N ILE A 374 15.38 25.52 -3.01
CA ILE A 374 14.29 26.28 -2.35
C ILE A 374 14.63 26.70 -0.92
N GLY A 375 15.67 26.13 -0.33
CA GLY A 375 16.08 26.49 1.03
C GLY A 375 17.26 25.71 1.57
N LYS A 376 17.69 26.09 2.77
CA LYS A 376 18.72 25.38 3.53
C LYS A 376 18.34 25.34 5.00
N LEU A 377 18.39 24.17 5.61
CA LEU A 377 18.18 23.96 7.04
C LEU A 377 19.54 24.00 7.75
N PRO A 378 19.64 24.67 8.89
CA PRO A 378 20.87 24.73 9.68
C PRO A 378 21.14 23.40 10.37
N CYS A 379 22.41 23.08 10.53
CA CYS A 379 22.86 21.92 11.27
C CYS A 379 22.48 22.01 12.76
N SER A 380 21.85 20.96 13.26
CA SER A 380 21.40 20.87 14.66
C SER A 380 21.20 19.41 15.06
N ALA A 381 20.99 19.14 16.33
CA ALA A 381 20.58 17.82 16.81
C ALA A 381 19.26 17.36 16.17
N ALA A 382 18.35 18.29 15.86
CA ALA A 382 17.05 17.97 15.23
C ALA A 382 17.20 17.56 13.75
N THR A 383 18.26 18.03 13.05
CA THR A 383 18.60 17.60 11.70
C THR A 383 19.57 16.40 11.68
N GLY A 384 19.91 15.83 12.85
CA GLY A 384 20.90 14.74 12.92
C GLY A 384 22.33 15.21 12.67
N TRP A 385 22.62 16.46 12.96
CA TRP A 385 23.89 17.17 12.70
C TRP A 385 24.20 17.38 11.21
N GLU A 386 23.14 17.54 10.42
CA GLU A 386 23.21 17.77 8.99
C GLU A 386 22.92 19.24 8.63
N PHE A 387 23.75 19.84 7.77
CA PHE A 387 23.35 20.97 6.95
C PHE A 387 22.60 20.44 5.75
N ILE A 388 21.33 20.83 5.56
CA ILE A 388 20.46 20.24 4.55
C ILE A 388 20.06 21.27 3.51
N GLU A 389 20.44 21.05 2.25
CA GLU A 389 19.88 21.82 1.16
C GLU A 389 18.63 21.12 0.61
N VAL A 390 17.57 21.91 0.42
CA VAL A 390 16.28 21.42 -0.07
C VAL A 390 16.09 21.90 -1.51
N TYR A 391 15.80 20.95 -2.38
CA TYR A 391 15.58 21.16 -3.80
C TYR A 391 14.16 20.80 -4.20
N ARG A 392 13.66 21.44 -5.26
CA ARG A 392 12.43 21.02 -5.94
C ARG A 392 12.71 20.70 -7.40
N GLY A 393 11.96 19.74 -7.94
CA GLY A 393 11.96 19.40 -9.37
C GLY A 393 10.55 19.02 -9.82
N ARG A 394 10.35 18.81 -11.13
CA ARG A 394 9.07 18.34 -11.69
C ARG A 394 9.26 17.08 -12.50
N HIS A 395 8.42 16.06 -12.22
CA HIS A 395 8.40 14.81 -12.96
C HIS A 395 7.10 14.02 -12.71
N GLU A 396 6.56 13.35 -13.75
CA GLU A 396 5.31 12.55 -13.63
C GLU A 396 5.55 11.07 -13.30
N GLY A 397 6.80 10.64 -13.26
CA GLY A 397 7.14 9.22 -13.28
C GLY A 397 7.21 8.66 -14.71
N PRO A 398 7.22 7.34 -14.89
CA PRO A 398 7.18 6.35 -13.81
C PRO A 398 8.46 6.36 -12.98
N PHE A 399 8.34 6.01 -11.69
CA PHE A 399 9.47 5.90 -10.78
C PHE A 399 9.91 4.44 -10.66
N ARG A 400 11.23 4.24 -10.55
CA ARG A 400 11.84 2.97 -10.20
C ARG A 400 12.43 3.06 -8.81
N LEU A 401 11.67 2.61 -7.82
CA LEU A 401 12.05 2.72 -6.42
C LEU A 401 13.15 1.72 -6.06
N ALA A 402 14.19 2.19 -5.36
CA ALA A 402 15.24 1.34 -4.80
C ALA A 402 14.70 0.56 -3.58
N PRO A 403 14.59 -0.78 -3.62
CA PRO A 403 13.82 -1.54 -2.61
C PRO A 403 14.41 -1.49 -1.20
N MET A 404 15.73 -1.27 -1.08
CA MET A 404 16.39 -1.13 0.23
C MET A 404 16.17 0.25 0.84
N GLU A 405 15.89 1.26 0.00
CA GLU A 405 15.70 2.65 0.40
C GLU A 405 14.23 2.99 0.60
N ILE A 406 13.37 2.55 -0.33
CA ILE A 406 11.97 2.96 -0.45
C ILE A 406 11.06 1.74 -0.53
N GLU A 407 10.08 1.67 0.38
CA GLU A 407 9.04 0.64 0.34
C GLU A 407 7.99 0.94 -0.75
N THR A 408 7.52 2.18 -0.77
CA THR A 408 6.51 2.67 -1.71
C THR A 408 6.56 4.19 -1.78
N GLY A 409 5.86 4.78 -2.74
CA GLY A 409 5.69 6.22 -2.83
C GLY A 409 4.47 6.60 -3.65
N ALA A 410 3.95 7.80 -3.40
CA ALA A 410 2.83 8.37 -4.12
C ALA A 410 2.87 9.89 -4.10
N PHE A 411 2.16 10.51 -5.05
CA PHE A 411 1.92 11.95 -5.02
C PHE A 411 0.80 12.30 -4.04
N PHE A 412 1.01 13.34 -3.22
CA PHE A 412 0.03 13.86 -2.27
C PHE A 412 -0.14 15.37 -2.44
N PRO A 413 -1.38 15.88 -2.38
CA PRO A 413 -1.65 17.30 -2.37
C PRO A 413 -1.03 17.98 -1.13
N ILE A 414 -0.45 19.17 -1.29
CA ILE A 414 0.22 19.90 -0.20
C ILE A 414 -0.73 20.13 1.00
N HIS A 415 -1.99 20.47 0.77
CA HIS A 415 -2.96 20.66 1.84
C HIS A 415 -3.21 19.39 2.65
N GLN A 416 -3.22 18.22 2.00
CA GLN A 416 -3.34 16.93 2.69
C GLN A 416 -2.10 16.63 3.53
N ILE A 417 -0.89 16.86 2.98
CA ILE A 417 0.38 16.68 3.73
C ILE A 417 0.39 17.55 4.97
N ARG A 418 -0.02 18.81 4.87
CA ARG A 418 -0.09 19.73 6.01
C ARG A 418 -1.07 19.26 7.09
N ALA A 419 -2.27 18.86 6.70
CA ALA A 419 -3.27 18.32 7.63
C ALA A 419 -2.81 17.00 8.27
N TRP A 420 -2.12 16.17 7.54
CA TRP A 420 -1.56 14.90 8.02
C TRP A 420 -0.40 15.13 8.99
N LEU A 421 0.54 16.03 8.69
CA LEU A 421 1.62 16.44 9.58
C LEU A 421 1.12 17.05 10.92
N GLN A 422 -0.03 17.72 10.90
CA GLN A 422 -0.64 18.28 12.13
C GLN A 422 -1.28 17.19 13.00
N ARG A 423 -1.87 16.17 12.39
CA ARG A 423 -2.59 15.09 13.11
C ARG A 423 -1.68 13.96 13.57
N SER A 424 -0.75 13.56 12.74
CA SER A 424 0.11 12.39 12.95
C SER A 424 1.55 12.70 12.49
N PRO A 425 2.26 13.63 13.17
CA PRO A 425 3.64 13.98 12.81
C PRO A 425 4.60 12.79 12.89
N GLU A 426 4.28 11.78 13.70
CA GLU A 426 5.05 10.54 13.86
C GLU A 426 5.07 9.67 12.60
N ASP A 427 4.14 9.87 11.67
CA ASP A 427 4.14 9.17 10.38
C ASP A 427 5.27 9.64 9.46
N PHE A 428 5.88 10.78 9.77
CA PHE A 428 6.91 11.40 8.94
C PHE A 428 8.29 11.38 9.58
N SER A 429 9.33 11.45 8.74
CA SER A 429 10.67 11.74 9.23
C SER A 429 10.72 13.15 9.84
N PRO A 430 11.45 13.37 10.95
CA PRO A 430 11.54 14.69 11.57
C PRO A 430 12.08 15.75 10.62
N VAL A 431 13.00 15.37 9.75
CA VAL A 431 13.62 16.27 8.77
C VAL A 431 12.61 16.69 7.69
N PHE A 432 11.81 15.75 7.17
CA PHE A 432 10.76 16.11 6.21
C PHE A 432 9.77 17.12 6.81
N ALA A 433 9.38 16.95 8.07
CA ALA A 433 8.50 17.90 8.75
C ALA A 433 9.10 19.32 8.80
N MET A 434 10.43 19.45 8.82
CA MET A 434 11.12 20.76 8.71
C MET A 434 11.16 21.25 7.26
N CYS A 435 11.48 20.38 6.29
CA CYS A 435 11.46 20.71 4.86
C CYS A 435 10.09 21.19 4.39
N ALA A 436 9.02 20.55 4.89
CA ALA A 436 7.64 20.92 4.55
C ALA A 436 7.27 22.35 4.94
N ARG A 437 7.96 22.99 5.89
CA ARG A 437 7.77 24.41 6.24
C ARG A 437 8.28 25.37 5.17
N LEU A 438 9.15 24.91 4.27
CA LEU A 438 9.62 25.70 3.12
C LEU A 438 8.61 25.68 1.97
N LEU A 439 7.56 24.86 2.05
CA LEU A 439 6.46 24.82 1.09
C LEU A 439 5.45 25.91 1.43
N VAL A 440 5.72 27.13 1.04
CA VAL A 440 4.84 28.28 1.26
C VAL A 440 3.82 28.42 0.15
#